data_7956db2e1c00c018afed92472ce79d12
#
_entry.id   7956db2e1c00c018afed92472ce79d12
#
_cell.length_a   1.000
_cell.length_b   1.000
_cell.length_c   1.000
_cell.angle_alpha   90.00
_cell.angle_beta   90.00
_cell.angle_gamma   90.00
#
_symmetry.space_group_name_H-M   'P 1'
#
loop_
_entity.id
_entity.type
_entity.pdbx_description
1 polymer ?
#
loop_
_entity_poly.entity_id
_entity_poly.type
_entity_poly.pdbx_seq_one_letter_code
_entity_poly.pdbx_strand_id
1 'polypeptide(L)'
;MTANEAMNSVISLALNEVGYLEKKSNASLDDKTANAGSSNYTKYWRDIFPQYQGQPWCACFITWLLVKKFGKSVATKMLKHYPYVYVPDMAGLFTNYANPKVGDVVMFKRKGVFTHTGLVVSVDADGDHFYTVEGNTSGGSTIIANGGGVCKKYYSNNNLPGTKFARLDWSIAAASVDNKPTQSANEIAIGTDSNGLTVCVETTLNVRTTPNGETIVKKLNKGDRIGCDKRCWVDGICWFHYNEGWVSGQYIEGWIKENNNWWYVTKGYKYSRNTWQKIGGSWYFFDSNGFRVTGWLTWKEEKYYLDPKTGVMKTGWVKLDNSWYYFKSSGAMVKKCYYEVKGKPYCFMPDGKMVTKVDSNGVVSS
;
A
#
# COMPACT_ATOMS: atom_id res chain seq x y z
N MET A 1 -12.97 -21.48 -5.98
CA MET A 1 -11.60 -21.86 -6.51
C MET A 1 -11.20 -23.16 -5.88
N THR A 2 -10.70 -24.12 -6.62
CA THR A 2 -10.16 -25.37 -6.07
C THR A 2 -8.81 -25.19 -5.39
N ALA A 3 -8.39 -26.11 -4.54
CA ALA A 3 -7.05 -26.11 -3.92
C ALA A 3 -5.92 -26.08 -4.99
N ASN A 4 -6.10 -26.80 -6.10
CA ASN A 4 -5.14 -26.80 -7.21
C ASN A 4 -5.09 -25.45 -7.94
N GLU A 5 -6.21 -24.79 -8.15
CA GLU A 5 -6.22 -23.44 -8.76
C GLU A 5 -5.55 -22.42 -7.83
N ALA A 6 -5.80 -22.51 -6.52
CA ALA A 6 -5.14 -21.65 -5.53
C ALA A 6 -3.61 -21.84 -5.59
N MET A 7 -3.14 -23.07 -5.53
CA MET A 7 -1.73 -23.43 -5.65
C MET A 7 -1.12 -22.92 -6.95
N ASN A 8 -1.74 -23.19 -8.09
CA ASN A 8 -1.25 -22.78 -9.41
C ASN A 8 -1.19 -21.25 -9.57
N SER A 9 -2.08 -20.53 -8.91
CA SER A 9 -2.08 -19.07 -8.91
C SER A 9 -0.83 -18.49 -8.21
N VAL A 10 -0.38 -19.13 -7.13
CA VAL A 10 0.84 -18.75 -6.40
C VAL A 10 2.08 -19.16 -7.18
N ILE A 11 2.08 -20.35 -7.77
CA ILE A 11 3.18 -20.83 -8.65
C ILE A 11 3.36 -19.86 -9.82
N SER A 12 2.28 -19.46 -10.48
CA SER A 12 2.34 -18.49 -11.58
C SER A 12 2.90 -17.15 -11.13
N LEU A 13 2.51 -16.66 -9.94
CA LEU A 13 3.08 -15.44 -9.38
C LEU A 13 4.59 -15.60 -9.11
N ALA A 14 5.00 -16.70 -8.50
CA ALA A 14 6.41 -16.97 -8.21
C ALA A 14 7.26 -17.03 -9.49
N LEU A 15 6.78 -17.69 -10.53
CA LEU A 15 7.43 -17.74 -11.84
C LEU A 15 7.55 -16.36 -12.50
N ASN A 16 6.53 -15.51 -12.35
CA ASN A 16 6.56 -14.14 -12.85
C ASN A 16 7.58 -13.26 -12.10
N GLU A 17 7.98 -13.62 -10.89
CA GLU A 17 9.00 -12.88 -10.14
C GLU A 17 10.44 -13.29 -10.55
N VAL A 18 10.65 -14.38 -11.26
CA VAL A 18 11.98 -14.80 -11.71
C VAL A 18 12.67 -13.67 -12.49
N GLY A 19 13.93 -13.43 -12.17
CA GLY A 19 14.74 -12.34 -12.69
C GLY A 19 14.67 -11.05 -11.85
N TYR A 20 13.88 -11.00 -10.78
CA TYR A 20 13.97 -9.91 -9.83
C TYR A 20 15.31 -9.92 -9.12
N LEU A 21 15.97 -8.76 -9.04
CA LEU A 21 17.24 -8.56 -8.32
C LEU A 21 16.99 -7.63 -7.11
N GLU A 22 17.60 -7.99 -5.98
CA GLU A 22 17.59 -7.10 -4.81
C GLU A 22 18.28 -5.77 -5.11
N LYS A 23 18.01 -4.77 -4.28
CA LYS A 23 18.43 -3.39 -4.52
C LYS A 23 19.51 -2.93 -3.55
N LYS A 24 20.25 -1.89 -3.97
CA LYS A 24 21.22 -1.19 -3.12
C LYS A 24 20.54 -0.38 -2.00
N SER A 25 19.27 0.01 -2.21
CA SER A 25 18.51 0.90 -1.34
C SER A 25 17.00 0.73 -1.57
N ASN A 26 16.18 1.50 -0.86
CA ASN A 26 14.73 1.53 -1.05
C ASN A 26 14.25 2.18 -2.37
N ALA A 27 15.16 2.51 -3.29
CA ALA A 27 14.79 3.06 -4.60
C ALA A 27 14.48 1.93 -5.61
N SER A 28 13.50 2.17 -6.49
CA SER A 28 13.13 1.28 -7.61
C SER A 28 12.76 -0.15 -7.19
N LEU A 29 12.16 -0.33 -6.02
CA LEU A 29 11.84 -1.65 -5.48
C LEU A 29 10.87 -2.46 -6.36
N ASP A 30 10.02 -1.82 -7.15
CA ASP A 30 9.05 -2.49 -8.02
C ASP A 30 9.62 -2.87 -9.40
N ASP A 31 10.73 -2.29 -9.80
CA ASP A 31 11.44 -2.68 -11.02
C ASP A 31 12.27 -3.95 -10.78
N LYS A 32 12.31 -4.88 -11.75
CA LYS A 32 13.02 -6.13 -11.57
C LYS A 32 14.54 -5.98 -11.49
N THR A 33 15.12 -5.07 -12.24
CA THR A 33 16.58 -4.98 -12.46
C THR A 33 17.19 -3.64 -12.10
N ALA A 34 16.42 -2.55 -12.15
CA ALA A 34 16.92 -1.22 -11.81
C ALA A 34 17.41 -1.16 -10.35
N ASN A 35 18.45 -0.38 -10.11
CA ASN A 35 19.08 -0.22 -8.79
C ASN A 35 19.56 -1.53 -8.15
N ALA A 36 19.91 -2.54 -8.96
CA ALA A 36 20.39 -3.84 -8.48
C ALA A 36 21.65 -3.69 -7.61
N GLY A 37 21.77 -4.52 -6.59
CA GLY A 37 22.89 -4.55 -5.66
C GLY A 37 22.88 -5.78 -4.77
N SER A 38 23.62 -5.74 -3.66
CA SER A 38 23.77 -6.83 -2.70
C SER A 38 23.41 -6.43 -1.27
N SER A 39 22.43 -5.52 -1.12
CA SER A 39 22.08 -4.95 0.18
C SER A 39 20.74 -5.45 0.73
N ASN A 40 20.16 -6.50 0.13
CA ASN A 40 18.90 -7.13 0.56
C ASN A 40 17.67 -6.17 0.64
N TYR A 41 17.70 -5.02 -0.05
CA TYR A 41 16.51 -4.19 -0.17
C TYR A 41 15.58 -4.75 -1.23
N THR A 42 14.32 -5.04 -0.84
CA THR A 42 13.35 -5.68 -1.74
C THR A 42 11.95 -5.13 -1.55
N LYS A 43 11.10 -5.24 -2.60
CA LYS A 43 9.66 -5.00 -2.46
C LYS A 43 9.01 -6.00 -1.51
N TYR A 44 9.56 -7.20 -1.35
CA TYR A 44 9.03 -8.24 -0.47
C TYR A 44 9.09 -7.80 0.99
N TRP A 45 10.25 -7.30 1.47
CA TRP A 45 10.37 -6.72 2.80
C TRP A 45 9.51 -5.47 2.97
N ARG A 46 9.49 -4.56 1.98
CA ARG A 46 8.65 -3.37 2.02
C ARG A 46 7.18 -3.70 2.28
N ASP A 47 6.66 -4.72 1.59
CA ASP A 47 5.24 -5.06 1.61
C ASP A 47 4.86 -5.91 2.84
N ILE A 48 5.78 -6.70 3.40
CA ILE A 48 5.51 -7.64 4.49
C ILE A 48 5.97 -7.11 5.84
N PHE A 49 7.22 -6.65 5.95
CA PHE A 49 7.81 -6.21 7.21
C PHE A 49 8.96 -5.21 6.95
N PRO A 50 8.66 -3.92 6.69
CA PRO A 50 9.63 -2.92 6.22
C PRO A 50 10.86 -2.71 7.11
N GLN A 51 10.73 -2.94 8.41
CA GLN A 51 11.83 -2.83 9.37
C GLN A 51 12.93 -3.89 9.20
N TYR A 52 12.69 -4.94 8.38
CA TYR A 52 13.69 -5.96 8.04
C TYR A 52 14.36 -5.73 6.67
N GLN A 53 14.18 -4.56 6.05
CA GLN A 53 14.96 -4.21 4.86
C GLN A 53 16.46 -4.37 5.15
N GLY A 54 17.18 -4.97 4.22
CA GLY A 54 18.60 -5.28 4.39
C GLY A 54 18.88 -6.65 5.00
N GLN A 55 17.86 -7.42 5.41
CA GLN A 55 18.03 -8.79 5.92
C GLN A 55 17.79 -9.83 4.83
N PRO A 56 18.31 -11.07 4.99
CA PRO A 56 18.01 -12.18 4.07
C PRO A 56 16.50 -12.39 3.90
N TRP A 57 16.03 -12.60 2.66
CA TRP A 57 14.60 -12.50 2.34
C TRP A 57 13.98 -13.73 1.68
N CYS A 58 14.65 -14.89 1.71
CA CYS A 58 14.11 -16.12 1.12
C CYS A 58 12.76 -16.54 1.72
N ALA A 59 12.63 -16.53 3.05
CA ALA A 59 11.38 -16.85 3.75
C ALA A 59 10.32 -15.74 3.60
N CYS A 60 10.75 -14.48 3.60
CA CYS A 60 9.86 -13.35 3.34
C CYS A 60 9.22 -13.43 1.94
N PHE A 61 9.96 -13.91 0.94
CA PHE A 61 9.42 -14.14 -0.41
C PHE A 61 8.24 -15.11 -0.41
N ILE A 62 8.32 -16.22 0.32
CA ILE A 62 7.21 -17.17 0.48
C ILE A 62 5.99 -16.49 1.13
N THR A 63 6.21 -15.75 2.21
CA THR A 63 5.14 -14.98 2.85
C THR A 63 4.49 -14.00 1.89
N TRP A 64 5.31 -13.26 1.12
CA TRP A 64 4.83 -12.27 0.16
C TRP A 64 3.96 -12.91 -0.93
N LEU A 65 4.34 -14.04 -1.47
CA LEU A 65 3.57 -14.77 -2.48
C LEU A 65 2.15 -15.08 -1.99
N LEU A 66 2.03 -15.62 -0.77
CA LEU A 66 0.74 -15.99 -0.19
C LEU A 66 -0.11 -14.75 0.17
N VAL A 67 0.53 -13.73 0.76
CA VAL A 67 -0.16 -12.47 1.10
C VAL A 67 -0.64 -11.76 -0.15
N LYS A 68 0.16 -11.74 -1.21
CA LYS A 68 -0.19 -11.08 -2.47
C LYS A 68 -1.39 -11.74 -3.16
N LYS A 69 -1.53 -13.06 -3.02
CA LYS A 69 -2.63 -13.82 -3.63
C LYS A 69 -3.88 -13.87 -2.76
N PHE A 70 -3.74 -14.06 -1.45
CA PHE A 70 -4.87 -14.41 -0.57
C PHE A 70 -5.05 -13.47 0.62
N GLY A 71 -4.18 -12.47 0.78
CA GLY A 71 -4.18 -11.55 1.91
C GLY A 71 -3.55 -12.14 3.19
N LYS A 72 -3.27 -11.25 4.15
CA LYS A 72 -2.54 -11.57 5.37
C LYS A 72 -3.21 -12.67 6.20
N SER A 73 -4.55 -12.59 6.37
CA SER A 73 -5.29 -13.53 7.22
C SER A 73 -5.16 -14.98 6.73
N VAL A 74 -5.30 -15.21 5.43
CA VAL A 74 -5.17 -16.53 4.79
C VAL A 74 -3.73 -17.01 4.84
N ALA A 75 -2.77 -16.14 4.49
CA ALA A 75 -1.35 -16.46 4.56
C ALA A 75 -0.93 -16.89 5.98
N THR A 76 -1.44 -16.20 7.03
CA THR A 76 -1.19 -16.56 8.44
C THR A 76 -1.69 -17.97 8.77
N LYS A 77 -2.89 -18.32 8.31
CA LYS A 77 -3.46 -19.66 8.53
C LYS A 77 -2.66 -20.74 7.80
N MET A 78 -2.29 -20.48 6.54
CA MET A 78 -1.52 -21.43 5.73
C MET A 78 -0.11 -21.65 6.27
N LEU A 79 0.55 -20.58 6.74
CA LEU A 79 1.91 -20.60 7.29
C LEU A 79 1.94 -20.99 8.78
N LYS A 80 0.77 -21.03 9.45
CA LYS A 80 0.62 -21.23 10.91
C LYS A 80 1.35 -20.15 11.75
N HIS A 81 1.94 -19.18 11.13
CA HIS A 81 2.70 -18.08 11.70
C HIS A 81 2.74 -16.87 10.74
N TYR A 82 2.94 -15.66 11.28
CA TYR A 82 3.10 -14.47 10.44
C TYR A 82 3.99 -13.40 11.11
N PRO A 83 4.90 -12.83 10.35
CA PRO A 83 5.36 -13.25 9.02
C PRO A 83 6.31 -14.47 9.14
N TYR A 84 6.31 -15.36 8.12
CA TYR A 84 7.36 -16.36 8.00
C TYR A 84 8.62 -15.68 7.47
N VAL A 85 9.64 -15.59 8.29
CA VAL A 85 10.90 -14.87 7.99
C VAL A 85 12.15 -15.66 8.37
N TYR A 86 11.98 -16.76 9.11
CA TYR A 86 13.07 -17.61 9.60
C TYR A 86 12.78 -19.08 9.29
N VAL A 87 13.65 -19.70 8.50
CA VAL A 87 13.40 -21.05 7.95
C VAL A 87 13.21 -22.14 9.01
N PRO A 88 13.98 -22.17 10.12
CA PRO A 88 13.76 -23.15 11.19
C PRO A 88 12.39 -23.12 11.83
N ASP A 89 11.71 -21.95 11.86
CA ASP A 89 10.35 -21.85 12.44
C ASP A 89 9.36 -22.72 11.68
N MET A 90 9.42 -22.73 10.33
CA MET A 90 8.55 -23.60 9.53
C MET A 90 8.81 -25.08 9.80
N ALA A 91 10.06 -25.47 9.98
CA ALA A 91 10.40 -26.84 10.33
C ALA A 91 9.82 -27.27 11.68
N GLY A 92 9.66 -26.35 12.63
CA GLY A 92 8.99 -26.59 13.91
C GLY A 92 7.46 -26.62 13.84
N LEU A 93 6.86 -25.89 12.90
CA LEU A 93 5.40 -25.73 12.79
C LEU A 93 4.72 -26.79 11.91
N PHE A 94 5.45 -27.42 11.01
CA PHE A 94 4.91 -28.34 10.02
C PHE A 94 5.44 -29.75 10.17
N THR A 95 4.64 -30.72 9.71
CA THR A 95 5.14 -32.07 9.46
C THR A 95 6.19 -32.01 8.33
N ASN A 96 7.36 -32.54 8.59
CA ASN A 96 8.51 -32.52 7.68
C ASN A 96 8.50 -33.77 6.79
N TYR A 97 8.14 -33.59 5.52
CA TYR A 97 8.14 -34.68 4.55
C TYR A 97 9.53 -34.84 3.91
N ALA A 98 9.86 -36.07 3.52
CA ALA A 98 11.12 -36.36 2.88
C ALA A 98 11.09 -36.14 1.36
N ASN A 99 9.91 -36.29 0.74
CA ASN A 99 9.75 -36.20 -0.71
C ASN A 99 8.97 -34.96 -1.12
N PRO A 100 9.40 -34.29 -2.22
CA PRO A 100 8.74 -33.09 -2.71
C PRO A 100 7.34 -33.38 -3.26
N LYS A 101 6.45 -32.41 -3.11
CA LYS A 101 5.22 -32.28 -3.90
C LYS A 101 5.10 -30.85 -4.43
N VAL A 102 4.45 -30.71 -5.58
CA VAL A 102 4.13 -29.39 -6.13
C VAL A 102 3.34 -28.59 -5.10
N GLY A 103 3.73 -27.34 -4.86
CA GLY A 103 3.14 -26.47 -3.86
C GLY A 103 3.72 -26.59 -2.45
N ASP A 104 4.65 -27.51 -2.20
CA ASP A 104 5.37 -27.60 -0.93
C ASP A 104 6.34 -26.40 -0.79
N VAL A 105 6.60 -26.01 0.45
CA VAL A 105 7.72 -25.13 0.81
C VAL A 105 8.92 -26.00 1.15
N VAL A 106 9.96 -25.97 0.33
CA VAL A 106 11.20 -26.69 0.60
C VAL A 106 12.05 -25.96 1.64
N MET A 107 12.62 -26.70 2.56
CA MET A 107 13.55 -26.23 3.59
C MET A 107 14.88 -26.93 3.42
N PHE A 108 15.85 -26.21 2.88
CA PHE A 108 17.19 -26.74 2.58
C PHE A 108 18.04 -26.76 3.84
N LYS A 109 18.61 -27.93 4.15
CA LYS A 109 19.49 -28.14 5.29
C LYS A 109 20.96 -28.03 4.89
N ARG A 110 21.73 -27.21 5.61
CA ARG A 110 23.19 -27.10 5.46
C ARG A 110 23.84 -27.14 6.84
N LYS A 111 24.89 -27.96 6.99
CA LYS A 111 25.62 -28.12 8.27
C LYS A 111 24.66 -28.33 9.48
N GLY A 112 23.64 -29.15 9.30
CA GLY A 112 22.69 -29.48 10.37
C GLY A 112 21.55 -28.49 10.60
N VAL A 113 21.55 -27.31 9.98
CA VAL A 113 20.54 -26.25 10.17
C VAL A 113 19.79 -25.96 8.89
N PHE A 114 18.50 -25.65 8.97
CA PHE A 114 17.72 -25.12 7.85
C PHE A 114 18.11 -23.68 7.58
N THR A 115 18.64 -23.38 6.40
CA THR A 115 19.24 -22.07 6.08
C THR A 115 18.60 -21.36 4.90
N HIS A 116 17.82 -22.07 4.10
CA HIS A 116 17.24 -21.54 2.88
C HIS A 116 15.90 -22.20 2.56
N THR A 117 15.07 -21.53 1.74
CA THR A 117 13.72 -21.99 1.41
C THR A 117 13.30 -21.54 0.02
N GLY A 118 12.36 -22.28 -0.57
CA GLY A 118 11.74 -21.98 -1.85
C GLY A 118 10.37 -22.64 -1.99
N LEU A 119 9.65 -22.27 -3.03
CA LEU A 119 8.39 -22.91 -3.42
C LEU A 119 8.66 -23.99 -4.46
N VAL A 120 8.21 -25.23 -4.23
CA VAL A 120 8.25 -26.31 -5.23
C VAL A 120 7.21 -26.02 -6.31
N VAL A 121 7.64 -25.84 -7.54
CA VAL A 121 6.76 -25.46 -8.67
C VAL A 121 6.52 -26.60 -9.65
N SER A 122 7.37 -27.63 -9.64
CA SER A 122 7.23 -28.83 -10.44
C SER A 122 8.00 -29.98 -9.81
N VAL A 123 7.51 -31.21 -9.99
CA VAL A 123 8.20 -32.46 -9.61
C VAL A 123 8.17 -33.37 -10.84
N ASP A 124 9.30 -33.95 -11.20
CA ASP A 124 9.39 -34.84 -12.35
C ASP A 124 8.74 -36.21 -12.05
N ALA A 125 8.50 -37.00 -13.10
CA ALA A 125 7.78 -38.27 -12.97
C ALA A 125 8.54 -39.32 -12.12
N ASP A 126 9.86 -39.15 -11.94
CA ASP A 126 10.71 -40.00 -11.09
C ASP A 126 10.51 -39.78 -9.59
N GLY A 127 9.82 -38.66 -9.22
CA GLY A 127 9.58 -38.27 -7.83
C GLY A 127 10.82 -37.77 -7.07
N ASP A 128 12.01 -37.80 -7.70
CA ASP A 128 13.27 -37.34 -7.13
C ASP A 128 13.61 -35.91 -7.59
N HIS A 129 13.48 -35.64 -8.87
CA HIS A 129 13.86 -34.36 -9.44
C HIS A 129 12.71 -33.36 -9.31
N PHE A 130 13.05 -32.11 -8.93
CA PHE A 130 12.07 -31.05 -8.75
C PHE A 130 12.62 -29.67 -9.07
N TYR A 131 11.69 -28.77 -9.44
CA TYR A 131 11.97 -27.35 -9.64
C TYR A 131 11.42 -26.53 -8.51
N THR A 132 12.18 -25.50 -8.13
CA THR A 132 11.75 -24.48 -7.17
C THR A 132 11.76 -23.09 -7.80
N VAL A 133 11.04 -22.16 -7.17
CA VAL A 133 11.30 -20.73 -7.29
C VAL A 133 11.69 -20.21 -5.91
N GLU A 134 12.86 -19.60 -5.85
CA GLU A 134 13.52 -19.17 -4.62
C GLU A 134 13.84 -17.69 -4.65
N GLY A 135 13.58 -16.99 -3.54
CA GLY A 135 14.07 -15.63 -3.32
C GLY A 135 15.42 -15.62 -2.62
N ASN A 136 16.15 -14.52 -2.75
CA ASN A 136 17.48 -14.34 -2.14
C ASN A 136 18.50 -15.40 -2.55
N THR A 137 18.49 -15.78 -3.81
CA THR A 137 19.37 -16.81 -4.36
C THR A 137 19.99 -16.35 -5.69
N SER A 138 20.87 -17.15 -6.26
CA SER A 138 21.39 -16.96 -7.62
C SER A 138 21.23 -18.23 -8.44
N GLY A 139 21.47 -18.15 -9.76
CA GLY A 139 21.28 -19.26 -10.69
C GLY A 139 22.12 -20.52 -10.39
N GLY A 140 21.85 -21.60 -11.13
CA GLY A 140 22.49 -22.89 -10.96
C GLY A 140 21.76 -23.86 -10.04
N SER A 141 22.28 -25.07 -9.87
CA SER A 141 21.68 -26.19 -9.12
C SER A 141 22.18 -26.28 -7.66
N THR A 142 22.98 -25.33 -7.20
CA THR A 142 23.53 -25.33 -5.83
C THR A 142 22.66 -24.45 -4.90
N ILE A 143 22.51 -24.84 -3.64
CA ILE A 143 21.81 -24.04 -2.64
C ILE A 143 22.64 -22.80 -2.32
N ILE A 144 22.07 -21.63 -2.61
CA ILE A 144 22.68 -20.32 -2.32
C ILE A 144 21.70 -19.53 -1.47
N ALA A 145 22.04 -19.31 -0.22
CA ALA A 145 21.17 -18.70 0.78
C ALA A 145 21.18 -17.17 0.82
N ASN A 146 22.04 -16.52 0.06
CA ASN A 146 22.14 -15.07 -0.07
C ASN A 146 22.74 -14.71 -1.43
N GLY A 147 21.96 -14.89 -2.48
CA GLY A 147 22.42 -14.77 -3.87
C GLY A 147 21.81 -13.61 -4.65
N GLY A 148 21.00 -12.79 -4.00
CA GLY A 148 20.55 -11.48 -4.51
C GLY A 148 19.38 -11.48 -5.47
N GLY A 149 18.79 -12.62 -5.85
CA GLY A 149 17.73 -12.65 -6.86
C GLY A 149 16.59 -13.63 -6.59
N VAL A 150 15.58 -13.58 -7.47
CA VAL A 150 14.56 -14.63 -7.59
C VAL A 150 14.93 -15.51 -8.78
N CYS A 151 15.16 -16.80 -8.51
CA CYS A 151 15.57 -17.75 -9.52
C CYS A 151 14.67 -19.00 -9.53
N LYS A 152 14.43 -19.55 -10.74
CA LYS A 152 13.95 -20.91 -10.90
C LYS A 152 15.15 -21.85 -10.86
N LYS A 153 15.07 -22.90 -10.05
CA LYS A 153 16.18 -23.83 -9.80
C LYS A 153 15.73 -25.27 -9.94
N TYR A 154 16.68 -26.20 -10.16
CA TYR A 154 16.43 -27.60 -10.37
C TYR A 154 17.33 -28.44 -9.47
N TYR A 155 16.77 -29.43 -8.81
CA TYR A 155 17.46 -30.29 -7.85
C TYR A 155 17.08 -31.75 -8.00
N SER A 156 18.01 -32.66 -7.62
CA SER A 156 17.70 -34.03 -7.24
C SER A 156 17.61 -34.11 -5.73
N ASN A 157 16.50 -34.62 -5.20
CA ASN A 157 16.25 -34.75 -3.77
C ASN A 157 17.26 -35.70 -3.10
N ASN A 158 17.67 -36.76 -3.81
CA ASN A 158 18.67 -37.71 -3.34
C ASN A 158 20.04 -37.04 -3.05
N ASN A 159 20.35 -35.96 -3.76
CA ASN A 159 21.57 -35.17 -3.58
C ASN A 159 21.46 -34.08 -2.49
N LEU A 160 20.35 -34.00 -1.78
CA LEU A 160 20.07 -32.98 -0.78
C LEU A 160 19.75 -33.58 0.62
N PRO A 161 20.71 -34.25 1.26
CA PRO A 161 20.49 -34.98 2.50
C PRO A 161 20.00 -34.04 3.60
N GLY A 162 18.92 -34.44 4.28
CA GLY A 162 18.33 -33.71 5.36
C GLY A 162 17.40 -32.53 4.95
N THR A 163 17.27 -32.25 3.65
CA THR A 163 16.23 -31.34 3.14
C THR A 163 14.85 -31.90 3.48
N LYS A 164 13.91 -30.99 3.79
CA LYS A 164 12.55 -31.32 4.16
C LYS A 164 11.56 -30.44 3.41
N PHE A 165 10.31 -30.91 3.34
CA PHE A 165 9.22 -30.24 2.65
C PHE A 165 8.06 -30.01 3.62
N ALA A 166 7.62 -28.76 3.75
CA ALA A 166 6.42 -28.40 4.48
C ALA A 166 5.25 -28.32 3.49
N ARG A 167 4.20 -29.10 3.72
CA ARG A 167 2.99 -29.06 2.90
C ARG A 167 2.03 -28.02 3.38
N LEU A 168 1.76 -27.03 2.54
CA LEU A 168 0.74 -26.04 2.81
C LEU A 168 -0.64 -26.64 2.56
N ASP A 169 -1.58 -26.33 3.42
CA ASP A 169 -2.99 -26.69 3.21
C ASP A 169 -3.63 -25.69 2.23
N TRP A 170 -3.60 -26.03 0.95
CA TRP A 170 -4.19 -25.21 -0.09
C TRP A 170 -5.71 -25.14 -0.03
N SER A 171 -6.38 -26.02 0.74
CA SER A 171 -7.81 -25.94 0.95
C SER A 171 -8.20 -24.70 1.77
N ILE A 172 -7.30 -24.20 2.63
CA ILE A 172 -7.47 -22.92 3.35
C ILE A 172 -7.61 -21.76 2.38
N ALA A 173 -6.75 -21.74 1.35
CA ALA A 173 -6.83 -20.71 0.30
C ALA A 173 -8.08 -20.92 -0.58
N ALA A 174 -8.37 -22.15 -0.99
CA ALA A 174 -9.57 -22.50 -1.72
C ALA A 174 -10.84 -22.11 -0.96
N ALA A 175 -10.98 -22.56 0.28
CA ALA A 175 -12.11 -22.22 1.13
C ALA A 175 -12.23 -20.72 1.44
N SER A 176 -11.09 -19.98 1.42
CA SER A 176 -11.15 -18.52 1.56
C SER A 176 -11.69 -17.83 0.31
N VAL A 177 -11.64 -18.49 -0.83
CA VAL A 177 -12.24 -18.02 -2.09
C VAL A 177 -13.66 -18.58 -2.25
N ASP A 178 -13.96 -19.78 -1.73
CA ASP A 178 -15.30 -20.39 -1.72
C ASP A 178 -16.14 -19.95 -0.50
N ASN A 179 -15.52 -19.65 0.65
CA ASN A 179 -15.94 -18.81 1.76
C ASN A 179 -15.46 -17.34 1.55
N LYS A 180 -15.10 -16.96 0.33
CA LYS A 180 -15.54 -15.64 -0.05
C LYS A 180 -17.05 -15.78 0.12
N PRO A 181 -17.61 -15.27 1.22
CA PRO A 181 -18.94 -14.77 1.10
C PRO A 181 -18.82 -13.99 -0.20
N THR A 182 -19.83 -13.90 -1.01
CA THR A 182 -20.17 -12.58 -1.44
C THR A 182 -19.86 -11.74 -0.21
N GLN A 183 -18.54 -11.47 0.04
CA GLN A 183 -18.21 -10.38 0.89
C GLN A 183 -19.00 -9.31 0.17
N SER A 184 -20.11 -8.96 0.76
CA SER A 184 -20.40 -7.56 0.81
C SER A 184 -19.08 -7.03 1.35
N ALA A 185 -18.16 -6.81 0.45
CA ALA A 185 -16.86 -6.21 0.66
C ALA A 185 -17.26 -5.05 1.50
N ASN A 186 -16.80 -4.90 2.76
CA ASN A 186 -17.36 -3.92 3.67
C ASN A 186 -17.52 -2.67 2.85
N GLU A 187 -18.66 -2.59 2.18
CA GLU A 187 -18.99 -1.53 1.26
C GLU A 187 -19.14 -0.31 2.12
N ILE A 188 -18.24 0.60 1.98
CA ILE A 188 -18.27 1.86 2.70
C ILE A 188 -19.01 2.83 1.80
N ALA A 189 -20.13 3.36 2.28
CA ALA A 189 -20.87 4.40 1.58
C ALA A 189 -19.98 5.64 1.45
N ILE A 190 -19.90 6.17 0.25
CA ILE A 190 -19.15 7.37 -0.07
C ILE A 190 -20.01 8.30 -0.92
N GLY A 191 -19.52 9.52 -1.13
CA GLY A 191 -19.99 10.44 -2.15
C GLY A 191 -18.81 11.04 -2.90
N THR A 192 -19.08 11.69 -4.01
CA THR A 192 -18.11 12.50 -4.73
C THR A 192 -18.56 13.95 -4.73
N ASP A 193 -17.67 14.89 -5.05
CA ASP A 193 -18.08 16.26 -5.30
C ASP A 193 -18.90 16.37 -6.61
N SER A 194 -19.40 17.55 -6.92
CA SER A 194 -20.22 17.80 -8.12
C SER A 194 -19.48 17.52 -9.43
N ASN A 195 -18.15 17.47 -9.41
CA ASN A 195 -17.33 17.17 -10.58
C ASN A 195 -17.08 15.67 -10.75
N GLY A 196 -17.39 14.84 -9.74
CA GLY A 196 -17.10 13.42 -9.73
C GLY A 196 -15.61 13.10 -9.70
N LEU A 197 -15.29 11.83 -9.84
CA LEU A 197 -13.91 11.34 -9.99
C LEU A 197 -13.50 11.35 -11.46
N THR A 198 -12.26 11.76 -11.73
CA THR A 198 -11.70 11.78 -13.11
C THR A 198 -11.03 10.45 -13.40
N VAL A 199 -11.30 9.88 -14.56
CA VAL A 199 -10.61 8.70 -15.08
C VAL A 199 -9.22 9.09 -15.61
N CYS A 200 -8.17 8.47 -15.07
CA CYS A 200 -6.75 8.79 -15.30
C CYS A 200 -5.97 7.65 -15.96
N VAL A 201 -6.52 7.04 -17.00
CA VAL A 201 -5.88 5.96 -17.78
C VAL A 201 -5.26 6.50 -19.07
N GLU A 202 -4.37 5.72 -19.68
CA GLU A 202 -3.82 6.10 -21.00
C GLU A 202 -4.74 5.66 -22.14
N THR A 203 -5.49 4.58 -21.96
CA THR A 203 -6.44 4.05 -22.96
C THR A 203 -7.87 4.11 -22.43
N THR A 204 -8.37 3.02 -21.87
CA THR A 204 -9.72 2.92 -21.29
C THR A 204 -9.69 2.24 -19.93
N LEU A 205 -10.64 2.62 -19.06
CA LEU A 205 -10.88 1.99 -17.76
C LEU A 205 -12.10 1.06 -17.87
N ASN A 206 -11.90 -0.19 -17.51
CA ASN A 206 -12.99 -1.17 -17.48
C ASN A 206 -13.89 -0.95 -16.26
N VAL A 207 -15.19 -0.90 -16.50
CA VAL A 207 -16.24 -1.06 -15.49
C VAL A 207 -16.59 -2.54 -15.44
N ARG A 208 -16.51 -3.17 -14.28
CA ARG A 208 -16.69 -4.61 -14.10
C ARG A 208 -17.92 -4.91 -13.27
N THR A 209 -18.58 -6.04 -13.50
CA THR A 209 -19.76 -6.44 -12.72
C THR A 209 -19.48 -6.56 -11.23
N THR A 210 -18.30 -7.00 -10.87
CA THR A 210 -17.84 -7.15 -9.47
C THR A 210 -16.44 -6.60 -9.32
N PRO A 211 -16.02 -6.18 -8.10
CA PRO A 211 -14.62 -5.82 -7.83
C PRO A 211 -13.69 -6.96 -8.23
N ASN A 212 -12.65 -6.63 -9.01
CA ASN A 212 -11.70 -7.60 -9.56
C ASN A 212 -12.31 -8.73 -10.43
N GLY A 213 -13.59 -8.60 -10.84
CA GLY A 213 -14.27 -9.56 -11.71
C GLY A 213 -13.74 -9.52 -13.16
N GLU A 214 -13.98 -10.56 -13.92
CA GLU A 214 -13.56 -10.64 -15.34
C GLU A 214 -14.55 -9.97 -16.30
N THR A 215 -15.84 -9.99 -15.98
CA THR A 215 -16.89 -9.46 -16.85
C THR A 215 -16.88 -7.94 -16.89
N ILE A 216 -16.66 -7.39 -18.09
CA ILE A 216 -16.67 -5.95 -18.36
C ILE A 216 -18.05 -5.55 -18.87
N VAL A 217 -18.71 -4.62 -18.18
CA VAL A 217 -20.03 -4.08 -18.59
C VAL A 217 -19.90 -2.79 -19.39
N LYS A 218 -18.82 -2.04 -19.18
CA LYS A 218 -18.58 -0.77 -19.86
C LYS A 218 -17.10 -0.43 -19.87
N LYS A 219 -16.67 0.44 -20.79
CA LYS A 219 -15.37 1.08 -20.81
C LYS A 219 -15.54 2.59 -20.69
N LEU A 220 -14.67 3.21 -19.92
CA LEU A 220 -14.58 4.66 -19.71
C LEU A 220 -13.31 5.18 -20.34
N ASN A 221 -13.35 6.38 -20.88
CA ASN A 221 -12.19 7.04 -21.50
C ASN A 221 -11.44 7.91 -20.50
N LYS A 222 -10.18 8.24 -20.82
CA LYS A 222 -9.42 9.24 -20.09
C LYS A 222 -10.19 10.56 -20.04
N GLY A 223 -10.29 11.13 -18.84
CA GLY A 223 -10.98 12.38 -18.58
C GLY A 223 -12.48 12.25 -18.27
N ASP A 224 -13.07 11.06 -18.47
CA ASP A 224 -14.46 10.84 -18.07
C ASP A 224 -14.66 11.16 -16.58
N ARG A 225 -15.83 11.73 -16.25
CA ARG A 225 -16.23 12.06 -14.89
C ARG A 225 -17.24 11.05 -14.39
N ILE A 226 -16.98 10.47 -13.22
CA ILE A 226 -17.83 9.44 -12.64
C ILE A 226 -18.21 9.77 -11.20
N GLY A 227 -19.49 9.67 -10.89
CA GLY A 227 -19.99 9.70 -9.51
C GLY A 227 -19.98 8.31 -8.92
N CYS A 228 -19.37 8.13 -7.74
CA CYS A 228 -19.32 6.85 -7.05
C CYS A 228 -20.05 6.96 -5.70
N ASP A 229 -20.81 5.92 -5.35
CA ASP A 229 -21.65 5.88 -4.15
C ASP A 229 -21.11 4.99 -3.05
N LYS A 230 -20.20 4.08 -3.35
CA LYS A 230 -19.57 3.21 -2.38
C LYS A 230 -18.19 2.74 -2.85
N ARG A 231 -17.38 2.27 -1.91
CA ARG A 231 -16.09 1.66 -2.17
C ARG A 231 -15.89 0.39 -1.35
N CYS A 232 -14.99 -0.45 -1.79
CA CYS A 232 -14.58 -1.65 -1.07
C CYS A 232 -13.13 -2.01 -1.37
N TRP A 233 -12.58 -2.92 -0.58
CA TRP A 233 -11.24 -3.45 -0.81
C TRP A 233 -11.33 -4.92 -1.22
N VAL A 234 -10.72 -5.24 -2.37
CA VAL A 234 -10.58 -6.62 -2.85
C VAL A 234 -9.13 -6.81 -3.30
N ASP A 235 -8.45 -7.80 -2.75
CA ASP A 235 -7.06 -8.16 -3.08
C ASP A 235 -6.07 -6.98 -2.98
N GLY A 236 -6.25 -6.11 -1.97
CA GLY A 236 -5.40 -4.94 -1.76
C GLY A 236 -5.63 -3.79 -2.72
N ILE A 237 -6.64 -3.88 -3.58
CA ILE A 237 -7.07 -2.82 -4.49
C ILE A 237 -8.39 -2.23 -3.96
N CYS A 238 -8.45 -0.91 -3.86
CA CYS A 238 -9.71 -0.22 -3.60
C CYS A 238 -10.52 -0.13 -4.89
N TRP A 239 -11.75 -0.58 -4.85
CA TRP A 239 -12.72 -0.53 -5.93
C TRP A 239 -13.82 0.46 -5.59
N PHE A 240 -14.26 1.19 -6.59
CA PHE A 240 -15.32 2.19 -6.49
C PHE A 240 -16.51 1.78 -7.33
N HIS A 241 -17.70 1.81 -6.75
CA HIS A 241 -18.93 1.51 -7.44
C HIS A 241 -19.40 2.72 -8.26
N TYR A 242 -19.67 2.48 -9.53
CA TYR A 242 -20.13 3.47 -10.51
C TYR A 242 -21.26 2.87 -11.33
N ASN A 243 -22.47 3.40 -11.20
CA ASN A 243 -23.69 2.85 -11.81
C ASN A 243 -23.86 1.35 -11.50
N GLU A 244 -23.90 0.50 -12.54
CA GLU A 244 -24.08 -0.95 -12.43
C GLU A 244 -22.78 -1.75 -12.29
N GLY A 245 -21.65 -1.10 -12.00
CA GLY A 245 -20.36 -1.80 -11.97
C GLY A 245 -19.30 -1.15 -11.11
N TRP A 246 -18.11 -1.70 -11.19
CA TRP A 246 -16.97 -1.32 -10.34
C TRP A 246 -15.76 -0.92 -11.16
N VAL A 247 -15.08 0.13 -10.72
CA VAL A 247 -13.82 0.63 -11.29
C VAL A 247 -12.70 0.55 -10.27
N SER A 248 -11.48 0.26 -10.73
CA SER A 248 -10.31 0.26 -9.88
C SER A 248 -9.90 1.68 -9.49
N GLY A 249 -9.70 1.92 -8.19
CA GLY A 249 -9.23 3.18 -7.64
C GLY A 249 -7.82 3.59 -8.09
N GLN A 250 -7.06 2.69 -8.67
CA GLN A 250 -5.74 2.99 -9.21
C GLN A 250 -5.77 3.95 -10.41
N TYR A 251 -6.92 4.07 -11.07
CA TYR A 251 -7.07 4.78 -12.32
C TYR A 251 -8.03 5.96 -12.26
N ILE A 252 -8.34 6.42 -11.06
CA ILE A 252 -9.21 7.57 -10.82
C ILE A 252 -8.58 8.56 -9.86
N GLU A 253 -8.97 9.83 -9.95
CA GLU A 253 -8.60 10.87 -9.00
C GLU A 253 -9.77 11.82 -8.71
N GLY A 254 -9.80 12.39 -7.51
CA GLY A 254 -10.81 13.37 -7.13
C GLY A 254 -11.14 13.35 -5.65
N TRP A 255 -12.15 14.17 -5.30
CA TRP A 255 -12.64 14.31 -3.94
C TRP A 255 -13.66 13.24 -3.60
N ILE A 256 -13.46 12.61 -2.44
CA ILE A 256 -14.34 11.57 -1.90
C ILE A 256 -14.82 12.03 -0.53
N LYS A 257 -16.12 11.93 -0.29
CA LYS A 257 -16.76 12.15 0.99
C LYS A 257 -17.08 10.82 1.65
N GLU A 258 -16.60 10.63 2.88
CA GLU A 258 -16.85 9.44 3.69
C GLU A 258 -17.11 9.84 5.13
N ASN A 259 -18.22 9.38 5.71
CA ASN A 259 -18.61 9.71 7.10
C ASN A 259 -18.54 11.24 7.40
N ASN A 260 -19.05 12.07 6.49
CA ASN A 260 -18.98 13.54 6.51
C ASN A 260 -17.57 14.15 6.40
N ASN A 261 -16.52 13.36 6.26
CA ASN A 261 -15.17 13.83 6.04
C ASN A 261 -14.80 13.77 4.57
N TRP A 262 -13.95 14.69 4.11
CA TRP A 262 -13.45 14.72 2.75
C TRP A 262 -11.99 14.26 2.68
N TRP A 263 -11.66 13.47 1.68
CA TRP A 263 -10.28 13.11 1.32
C TRP A 263 -10.10 13.15 -0.18
N TYR A 264 -8.86 13.16 -0.66
CA TYR A 264 -8.56 13.27 -2.08
C TYR A 264 -7.71 12.09 -2.53
N VAL A 265 -8.18 11.35 -3.52
CA VAL A 265 -7.43 10.26 -4.15
C VAL A 265 -6.73 10.79 -5.42
N THR A 266 -5.47 10.41 -5.60
CA THR A 266 -4.70 10.65 -6.82
C THR A 266 -4.46 9.35 -7.55
N LYS A 267 -4.06 9.42 -8.84
CA LYS A 267 -3.69 8.26 -9.66
C LYS A 267 -2.77 7.30 -8.90
N GLY A 268 -3.05 6.00 -9.01
CA GLY A 268 -2.34 4.94 -8.26
C GLY A 268 -2.89 4.72 -6.85
N TYR A 269 -4.09 5.24 -6.58
CA TYR A 269 -4.75 5.15 -5.27
C TYR A 269 -3.87 5.73 -4.16
N LYS A 270 -3.28 6.89 -4.39
CA LYS A 270 -2.49 7.61 -3.39
C LYS A 270 -3.34 8.71 -2.75
N TYR A 271 -3.14 8.97 -1.49
CA TYR A 271 -3.74 10.09 -0.76
C TYR A 271 -2.80 10.60 0.32
N SER A 272 -2.90 11.89 0.60
CA SER A 272 -2.04 12.58 1.57
C SER A 272 -2.47 12.29 3.00
N ARG A 273 -1.49 12.16 3.90
CA ARG A 273 -1.69 12.06 5.35
C ARG A 273 -0.69 12.95 6.05
N ASN A 274 -1.18 13.67 7.07
CA ASN A 274 -0.38 14.54 7.92
C ASN A 274 0.53 15.49 7.12
N THR A 275 -0.03 16.09 6.07
CA THR A 275 0.73 16.95 5.15
C THR A 275 -0.16 17.90 4.35
N TRP A 276 0.50 18.90 3.76
CA TRP A 276 -0.10 19.82 2.80
C TRP A 276 -0.10 19.24 1.38
N GLN A 277 -1.18 19.49 0.64
CA GLN A 277 -1.27 19.16 -0.77
C GLN A 277 -1.94 20.29 -1.54
N LYS A 278 -1.39 20.60 -2.73
CA LYS A 278 -2.01 21.56 -3.65
C LYS A 278 -2.90 20.81 -4.64
N ILE A 279 -4.18 21.17 -4.68
CA ILE A 279 -5.19 20.54 -5.55
C ILE A 279 -5.95 21.64 -6.26
N GLY A 280 -6.02 21.60 -7.59
CA GLY A 280 -6.72 22.61 -8.38
C GLY A 280 -6.24 24.04 -8.10
N GLY A 281 -4.96 24.23 -7.80
CA GLY A 281 -4.39 25.54 -7.50
C GLY A 281 -4.50 25.99 -6.04
N SER A 282 -5.32 25.33 -5.21
CA SER A 282 -5.54 25.65 -3.80
C SER A 282 -4.79 24.71 -2.87
N TRP A 283 -4.37 25.20 -1.69
CA TRP A 283 -3.71 24.40 -0.67
C TRP A 283 -4.71 23.85 0.33
N TYR A 284 -4.53 22.56 0.68
CA TYR A 284 -5.30 21.81 1.67
C TYR A 284 -4.35 21.10 2.62
N PHE A 285 -4.80 20.87 3.84
CA PHE A 285 -4.09 20.01 4.79
C PHE A 285 -4.91 18.75 5.08
N PHE A 286 -4.22 17.62 5.12
CA PHE A 286 -4.82 16.32 5.44
C PHE A 286 -4.26 15.81 6.77
N ASP A 287 -5.14 15.33 7.64
CA ASP A 287 -4.78 14.78 8.94
C ASP A 287 -4.07 13.40 8.84
N SER A 288 -3.77 12.80 9.98
CA SER A 288 -3.12 11.47 10.04
C SER A 288 -3.98 10.35 9.46
N ASN A 289 -5.29 10.52 9.38
CA ASN A 289 -6.22 9.58 8.76
C ASN A 289 -6.39 9.82 7.26
N GLY A 290 -5.88 10.95 6.76
CA GLY A 290 -6.02 11.37 5.36
C GLY A 290 -7.27 12.20 5.09
N PHE A 291 -7.97 12.66 6.11
CA PHE A 291 -9.11 13.54 5.94
C PHE A 291 -8.69 15.02 5.89
N ARG A 292 -9.38 15.75 5.04
CA ARG A 292 -9.19 17.20 4.87
C ARG A 292 -9.55 17.94 6.16
N VAL A 293 -8.61 18.71 6.66
CA VAL A 293 -8.79 19.58 7.83
C VAL A 293 -9.53 20.86 7.43
N THR A 294 -10.35 21.37 8.34
CA THR A 294 -11.05 22.66 8.24
C THR A 294 -10.90 23.45 9.53
N GLY A 295 -11.10 24.79 9.48
CA GLY A 295 -10.94 25.65 10.65
C GLY A 295 -9.48 25.89 11.01
N TRP A 296 -9.20 26.06 12.28
CA TRP A 296 -7.85 26.34 12.79
C TRP A 296 -6.96 25.11 12.73
N LEU A 297 -5.73 25.29 12.26
CA LEU A 297 -4.68 24.27 12.22
C LEU A 297 -3.40 24.84 12.83
N THR A 298 -2.79 24.12 13.74
CA THR A 298 -1.39 24.36 14.16
C THR A 298 -0.50 23.33 13.51
N TRP A 299 0.50 23.81 12.74
CA TRP A 299 1.45 22.95 12.04
C TRP A 299 2.86 23.54 12.12
N LYS A 300 3.81 22.80 12.67
CA LYS A 300 5.21 23.23 12.85
C LYS A 300 5.29 24.63 13.50
N GLU A 301 4.61 24.77 14.67
CA GLU A 301 4.58 26.00 15.49
C GLU A 301 3.85 27.21 14.86
N GLU A 302 3.42 27.12 13.62
CA GLU A 302 2.63 28.14 12.96
C GLU A 302 1.14 27.80 12.96
N LYS A 303 0.29 28.86 13.00
CA LYS A 303 -1.15 28.71 12.89
C LYS A 303 -1.63 29.02 11.48
N TYR A 304 -2.57 28.27 11.02
CA TYR A 304 -3.23 28.39 9.71
C TYR A 304 -4.75 28.38 9.92
N TYR A 305 -5.48 28.88 8.92
CA TYR A 305 -6.93 28.76 8.90
C TYR A 305 -7.40 28.19 7.58
N LEU A 306 -8.13 27.09 7.65
CA LEU A 306 -8.70 26.40 6.50
C LEU A 306 -10.18 26.75 6.44
N ASP A 307 -10.68 27.13 5.27
CA ASP A 307 -12.09 27.46 5.08
C ASP A 307 -13.01 26.36 5.62
N PRO A 308 -13.98 26.66 6.48
CA PRO A 308 -14.82 25.64 7.12
C PRO A 308 -15.65 24.79 6.14
N LYS A 309 -16.00 25.36 4.98
CA LYS A 309 -16.80 24.65 3.96
C LYS A 309 -15.91 23.90 2.98
N THR A 310 -14.91 24.58 2.46
CA THR A 310 -14.09 24.05 1.35
C THR A 310 -12.79 23.42 1.80
N GLY A 311 -12.26 23.71 2.99
CA GLY A 311 -10.95 23.31 3.48
C GLY A 311 -9.78 24.04 2.81
N VAL A 312 -10.04 25.01 1.94
CA VAL A 312 -8.98 25.79 1.29
C VAL A 312 -8.24 26.64 2.31
N MET A 313 -6.93 26.61 2.28
CA MET A 313 -6.07 27.44 3.11
C MET A 313 -6.32 28.93 2.84
N LYS A 314 -6.60 29.69 3.89
CA LYS A 314 -6.80 31.14 3.80
C LYS A 314 -5.48 31.89 3.77
N THR A 315 -5.46 32.97 3.00
CA THR A 315 -4.38 33.93 2.93
C THR A 315 -4.96 35.35 2.94
N GLY A 316 -4.19 36.37 3.34
CA GLY A 316 -4.64 37.74 3.43
C GLY A 316 -5.54 37.99 4.65
N TRP A 317 -6.40 38.98 4.56
CA TRP A 317 -7.31 39.37 5.65
C TRP A 317 -8.47 38.39 5.82
N VAL A 318 -8.68 37.94 7.03
CA VAL A 318 -9.82 37.06 7.40
C VAL A 318 -10.46 37.57 8.69
N LYS A 319 -11.77 37.74 8.68
CA LYS A 319 -12.56 38.13 9.89
C LYS A 319 -13.16 36.86 10.50
N LEU A 320 -12.80 36.58 11.76
CA LEU A 320 -13.29 35.44 12.53
C LEU A 320 -13.75 35.94 13.89
N ASP A 321 -14.95 35.57 14.30
CA ASP A 321 -15.53 35.92 15.62
C ASP A 321 -15.35 37.41 15.96
N ASN A 322 -15.71 38.30 15.03
CA ASN A 322 -15.56 39.75 15.10
C ASN A 322 -14.12 40.29 15.15
N SER A 323 -13.09 39.48 15.16
CA SER A 323 -11.70 39.90 15.13
C SER A 323 -11.08 39.72 13.75
N TRP A 324 -10.16 40.61 13.35
CA TRP A 324 -9.42 40.52 12.12
C TRP A 324 -8.09 39.79 12.34
N TYR A 325 -7.76 38.90 11.41
CA TYR A 325 -6.50 38.17 11.31
C TYR A 325 -5.87 38.42 9.94
N TYR A 326 -4.57 38.32 9.88
CA TYR A 326 -3.86 38.35 8.59
C TYR A 326 -3.01 37.10 8.42
N PHE A 327 -3.17 36.42 7.28
CA PHE A 327 -2.43 35.23 6.91
C PHE A 327 -1.48 35.58 5.76
N LYS A 328 -0.20 35.25 5.90
CA LYS A 328 0.81 35.47 4.87
C LYS A 328 0.46 34.68 3.59
N SER A 329 1.18 34.92 2.49
CA SER A 329 1.04 34.13 1.26
C SER A 329 1.35 32.63 1.48
N SER A 330 2.17 32.31 2.48
CA SER A 330 2.43 30.93 2.94
C SER A 330 1.28 30.30 3.72
N GLY A 331 0.23 31.07 4.04
CA GLY A 331 -0.87 30.65 4.91
C GLY A 331 -0.59 30.81 6.40
N ALA A 332 0.62 31.10 6.83
CA ALA A 332 0.96 31.29 8.23
C ALA A 332 0.35 32.58 8.80
N MET A 333 -0.30 32.46 9.97
CA MET A 333 -0.92 33.60 10.67
C MET A 333 0.14 34.57 11.17
N VAL A 334 -0.06 35.86 10.96
CA VAL A 334 0.75 36.89 11.57
C VAL A 334 0.41 36.97 13.07
N LYS A 335 1.43 36.92 13.89
CA LYS A 335 1.37 37.06 15.37
C LYS A 335 2.53 37.93 15.82
N LYS A 336 2.38 38.70 16.85
CA LYS A 336 3.32 39.70 17.40
C LYS A 336 3.46 40.99 16.58
N CYS A 337 2.97 42.07 17.20
CA CYS A 337 3.09 43.50 16.86
C CYS A 337 3.25 43.87 15.39
N TYR A 338 4.24 44.61 14.97
CA TYR A 338 4.29 45.31 13.69
C TYR A 338 4.37 44.36 12.47
N TYR A 339 3.43 44.54 11.53
CA TYR A 339 3.45 43.89 10.23
C TYR A 339 2.87 44.78 9.14
N GLU A 340 3.57 44.96 8.05
CA GLU A 340 3.17 45.82 6.95
C GLU A 340 2.35 45.07 5.90
N VAL A 341 1.17 45.59 5.56
CA VAL A 341 0.32 45.05 4.48
C VAL A 341 0.06 46.18 3.47
N LYS A 342 0.58 46.00 2.25
CA LYS A 342 0.42 47.00 1.16
C LYS A 342 0.82 48.40 1.58
N GLY A 343 1.98 48.56 2.22
CA GLY A 343 2.50 49.87 2.66
C GLY A 343 1.84 50.46 3.92
N LYS A 344 0.91 49.71 4.55
CA LYS A 344 0.28 50.15 5.79
C LYS A 344 0.69 49.26 6.95
N PRO A 345 1.10 49.85 8.09
CA PRO A 345 1.47 49.11 9.28
C PRO A 345 0.23 48.67 10.07
N TYR A 346 0.30 47.47 10.61
CA TYR A 346 -0.70 46.89 11.49
C TYR A 346 -0.03 46.21 12.68
N CYS A 347 -0.73 46.20 13.81
CA CYS A 347 -0.28 45.48 15.00
C CYS A 347 -1.18 44.32 15.31
N PHE A 348 -0.60 43.16 15.66
CA PHE A 348 -1.33 41.96 16.01
C PHE A 348 -0.93 41.49 17.41
N MET A 349 -1.90 41.01 18.16
CA MET A 349 -1.69 40.40 19.46
C MET A 349 -0.99 39.02 19.31
N PRO A 350 -0.47 38.44 20.39
CA PRO A 350 0.18 37.09 20.34
C PRO A 350 -0.75 35.97 19.86
N ASP A 351 -2.06 36.13 20.04
CA ASP A 351 -3.07 35.19 19.52
C ASP A 351 -3.43 35.43 18.05
N GLY A 352 -2.87 36.47 17.43
CA GLY A 352 -3.03 36.84 16.03
C GLY A 352 -4.17 37.83 15.73
N LYS A 353 -4.90 38.27 16.70
CA LYS A 353 -5.95 39.29 16.48
C LYS A 353 -5.34 40.66 16.19
N MET A 354 -5.88 41.32 15.18
CA MET A 354 -5.46 42.69 14.88
C MET A 354 -5.90 43.63 16.01
N VAL A 355 -4.97 44.47 16.46
CA VAL A 355 -5.28 45.53 17.45
C VAL A 355 -6.15 46.59 16.79
N THR A 356 -7.31 46.85 17.35
CA THR A 356 -8.25 47.89 16.86
C THR A 356 -8.32 49.10 17.75
N LYS A 357 -7.98 48.95 19.02
CA LYS A 357 -8.01 50.04 20.01
C LYS A 357 -6.79 49.98 20.91
N VAL A 358 -6.30 51.14 21.33
CA VAL A 358 -5.30 51.33 22.38
C VAL A 358 -5.91 52.34 23.35
N ASP A 359 -6.03 51.97 24.61
CA ASP A 359 -6.55 52.93 25.65
C ASP A 359 -5.47 53.92 26.10
N SER A 360 -5.88 54.88 26.95
CA SER A 360 -4.97 55.91 27.49
C SER A 360 -3.80 55.36 28.32
N ASN A 361 -3.87 54.10 28.76
CA ASN A 361 -2.86 53.42 29.53
C ASN A 361 -2.00 52.51 28.66
N GLY A 362 -2.17 52.51 27.32
CA GLY A 362 -1.44 51.67 26.37
C GLY A 362 -1.94 50.22 26.33
N VAL A 363 -3.10 49.91 26.92
CA VAL A 363 -3.68 48.56 26.83
C VAL A 363 -4.32 48.37 25.45
N VAL A 364 -3.91 47.33 24.78
CA VAL A 364 -4.40 47.01 23.43
C VAL A 364 -5.60 46.04 23.45
N SER A 365 -6.58 46.26 22.57
CA SER A 365 -7.71 45.36 22.39
C SER A 365 -8.01 45.10 20.89
N SER A 366 -8.62 43.98 20.60
CA SER A 366 -9.02 43.57 19.26
C SER A 366 -10.51 43.80 18.98
#